data_7a3e354707eb99628c0248ff8e894767
#
_entry.id   7a3e354707eb99628c0248ff8e894767
#
_cell.length_a   1.000
_cell.length_b   1.000
_cell.length_c   1.000
_cell.angle_alpha   90.00
_cell.angle_beta   90.00
_cell.angle_gamma   90.00
#
_symmetry.space_group_name_H-M   'P 1'
#
loop_
_entity.id
_entity.type
_entity.pdbx_description
1 polymer ?
#
loop_
_entity_poly.entity_id
_entity_poly.type
_entity_poly.pdbx_seq_one_letter_code
_entity_poly.pdbx_strand_id
1 'polypeptide(L)'
;MQKIALIKRRAVSPIIATLLLVAIAVVGGAIIFSFSQGYFASTQLSGPPAVDLINVLGYDLSDSDTLYLHNQQQYDITSVCPTSTCKQGHLYTGDYITVFLTNDGSRRATLADVRFGGTVYSYEQADEGDIFTADAVEQGKYRIVNIANATNGYYSTEPTSTIEPGKVVTLVFKINDDMRDNAPIQLKLTTSNSAVKVATVQAGDRKST
;
A
#
# COMPACT_ATOMS: atom_id res chain seq x y z
N MET A 1 -94.65 -3.35 -25.01
CA MET A 1 -93.90 -3.52 -23.79
C MET A 1 -92.82 -4.59 -24.00
N GLN A 2 -91.56 -4.17 -24.18
CA GLN A 2 -90.43 -5.06 -24.50
C GLN A 2 -89.73 -5.42 -23.20
N LYS A 3 -89.75 -6.71 -22.84
CA LYS A 3 -89.07 -7.23 -21.64
C LYS A 3 -87.57 -7.33 -21.96
N ILE A 4 -86.78 -6.46 -21.34
CA ILE A 4 -85.32 -6.55 -21.36
C ILE A 4 -84.88 -7.76 -20.51
N ALA A 5 -84.36 -8.81 -21.16
CA ALA A 5 -83.82 -9.96 -20.50
C ALA A 5 -82.44 -9.55 -19.86
N LEU A 6 -82.41 -9.46 -18.55
CA LEU A 6 -81.17 -9.31 -17.78
C LEU A 6 -80.33 -10.54 -17.95
N ILE A 7 -79.28 -10.43 -18.76
CA ILE A 7 -78.20 -11.45 -18.84
C ILE A 7 -77.50 -11.49 -17.50
N LYS A 8 -77.75 -12.53 -16.72
CA LYS A 8 -77.09 -12.85 -15.48
C LYS A 8 -75.61 -13.15 -15.76
N ARG A 9 -74.70 -12.17 -15.70
CA ARG A 9 -73.29 -12.40 -15.79
C ARG A 9 -72.90 -13.34 -14.63
N ARG A 10 -72.47 -14.54 -14.95
CA ARG A 10 -71.92 -15.47 -13.98
C ARG A 10 -70.62 -14.84 -13.43
N ALA A 11 -70.68 -14.32 -12.21
CA ALA A 11 -69.53 -13.87 -11.52
C ALA A 11 -68.55 -15.07 -11.39
N VAL A 12 -67.35 -14.92 -11.88
CA VAL A 12 -66.28 -15.88 -11.64
C VAL A 12 -66.27 -16.12 -10.14
N SER A 13 -66.31 -17.39 -9.72
CA SER A 13 -66.42 -17.76 -8.30
C SER A 13 -65.36 -17.04 -7.52
N PRO A 14 -65.66 -16.34 -6.42
CA PRO A 14 -64.67 -15.66 -5.57
C PRO A 14 -63.52 -16.55 -5.17
N ILE A 15 -63.78 -17.86 -5.09
CA ILE A 15 -62.78 -18.90 -4.77
C ILE A 15 -61.71 -19.00 -5.87
N ILE A 16 -62.09 -18.96 -7.14
CA ILE A 16 -61.12 -19.02 -8.26
C ILE A 16 -60.29 -17.76 -8.29
N ALA A 17 -60.90 -16.59 -8.04
CA ALA A 17 -60.14 -15.33 -7.97
C ALA A 17 -59.11 -15.30 -6.83
N THR A 18 -59.49 -15.77 -5.66
CA THR A 18 -58.53 -15.85 -4.52
C THR A 18 -57.41 -16.85 -4.76
N LEU A 19 -57.72 -18.02 -5.35
CA LEU A 19 -56.68 -19.01 -5.68
C LEU A 19 -55.68 -18.45 -6.71
N LEU A 20 -56.19 -17.73 -7.72
CA LEU A 20 -55.35 -17.13 -8.76
C LEU A 20 -54.46 -16.02 -8.18
N LEU A 21 -54.97 -15.22 -7.27
CA LEU A 21 -54.23 -14.17 -6.59
C LEU A 21 -53.11 -14.74 -5.71
N VAL A 22 -53.40 -15.80 -4.95
CA VAL A 22 -52.38 -16.48 -4.14
C VAL A 22 -51.30 -17.13 -5.03
N ALA A 23 -51.72 -17.77 -6.15
CA ALA A 23 -50.72 -18.34 -7.07
C ALA A 23 -49.79 -17.29 -7.66
N ILE A 24 -50.30 -16.13 -8.07
CA ILE A 24 -49.47 -15.03 -8.58
C ILE A 24 -48.54 -14.46 -7.45
N ALA A 25 -49.07 -14.32 -6.25
CA ALA A 25 -48.29 -13.81 -5.13
C ALA A 25 -47.12 -14.75 -4.77
N VAL A 26 -47.35 -16.08 -4.77
CA VAL A 26 -46.29 -17.07 -4.50
C VAL A 26 -45.23 -17.07 -5.58
N VAL A 27 -45.64 -17.10 -6.86
CA VAL A 27 -44.69 -17.08 -7.99
C VAL A 27 -43.93 -15.76 -8.02
N GLY A 28 -44.57 -14.62 -7.84
CA GLY A 28 -43.92 -13.32 -7.77
C GLY A 28 -42.96 -13.22 -6.63
N GLY A 29 -43.34 -13.72 -5.44
CA GLY A 29 -42.46 -13.79 -4.28
C GLY A 29 -41.24 -14.68 -4.49
N ALA A 30 -41.39 -15.83 -5.13
CA ALA A 30 -40.28 -16.73 -5.46
C ALA A 30 -39.30 -16.09 -6.46
N ILE A 31 -39.77 -15.37 -7.45
CA ILE A 31 -38.93 -14.68 -8.42
C ILE A 31 -38.15 -13.56 -7.74
N ILE A 32 -38.79 -12.73 -6.91
CA ILE A 32 -38.14 -11.66 -6.19
C ILE A 32 -37.09 -12.24 -5.23
N PHE A 33 -37.43 -13.31 -4.52
CA PHE A 33 -36.50 -13.98 -3.61
C PHE A 33 -35.27 -14.54 -4.35
N SER A 34 -35.48 -15.23 -5.47
CA SER A 34 -34.35 -15.76 -6.27
C SER A 34 -33.44 -14.64 -6.82
N PHE A 35 -34.03 -13.56 -7.29
CA PHE A 35 -33.29 -12.40 -7.77
C PHE A 35 -32.52 -11.70 -6.65
N SER A 36 -33.14 -11.56 -5.47
CA SER A 36 -32.53 -10.98 -4.30
C SER A 36 -31.34 -11.81 -3.80
N GLN A 37 -31.46 -13.13 -3.78
CA GLN A 37 -30.34 -14.03 -3.42
C GLN A 37 -29.16 -13.87 -4.38
N GLY A 38 -29.39 -13.77 -5.68
CA GLY A 38 -28.33 -13.52 -6.67
C GLY A 38 -27.63 -12.19 -6.46
N TYR A 39 -28.38 -11.15 -6.11
CA TYR A 39 -27.83 -9.83 -5.83
C TYR A 39 -26.96 -9.81 -4.56
N PHE A 40 -27.42 -10.41 -3.48
CA PHE A 40 -26.64 -10.50 -2.24
C PHE A 40 -25.40 -11.39 -2.39
N ALA A 41 -25.49 -12.46 -3.17
CA ALA A 41 -24.31 -13.30 -3.45
C ALA A 41 -23.23 -12.54 -4.22
N SER A 42 -23.61 -11.69 -5.17
CA SER A 42 -22.66 -10.87 -5.93
C SER A 42 -22.01 -9.76 -5.09
N THR A 43 -22.72 -9.20 -4.10
CA THR A 43 -22.15 -8.19 -3.19
C THR A 43 -21.22 -8.80 -2.14
N GLN A 44 -21.41 -10.05 -1.76
CA GLN A 44 -20.49 -10.74 -0.84
C GLN A 44 -19.19 -11.19 -1.51
N LEU A 45 -19.17 -11.34 -2.83
CA LEU A 45 -17.95 -11.60 -3.60
C LEU A 45 -17.02 -10.38 -3.72
N SER A 46 -17.55 -9.19 -3.50
CA SER A 46 -16.73 -7.99 -3.29
C SER A 46 -16.28 -8.00 -1.83
N GLY A 47 -15.22 -8.72 -1.52
CA GLY A 47 -14.56 -8.58 -0.22
C GLY A 47 -14.26 -7.10 0.08
N PRO A 48 -13.99 -6.73 1.34
CA PRO A 48 -13.68 -5.35 1.66
C PRO A 48 -12.59 -4.87 0.69
N PRO A 49 -12.72 -3.67 0.11
CA PRO A 49 -11.74 -3.17 -0.83
C PRO A 49 -10.37 -3.27 -0.18
N ALA A 50 -9.52 -4.09 -0.78
CA ALA A 50 -8.16 -4.22 -0.31
C ALA A 50 -7.43 -2.96 -0.69
N VAL A 51 -7.29 -2.08 0.28
CA VAL A 51 -6.56 -0.83 0.12
C VAL A 51 -5.14 -1.06 0.58
N ASP A 52 -4.20 -0.85 -0.32
CA ASP A 52 -2.80 -0.72 0.05
C ASP A 52 -2.63 0.65 0.70
N LEU A 53 -2.31 0.67 1.97
CA LEU A 53 -2.13 1.91 2.73
C LEU A 53 -0.70 1.97 3.24
N ILE A 54 0.19 2.48 2.41
CA ILE A 54 1.57 2.76 2.81
C ILE A 54 1.66 4.17 3.37
N ASN A 55 2.19 4.28 4.58
CA ASN A 55 2.48 5.55 5.22
C ASN A 55 3.97 5.73 5.44
N VAL A 56 4.44 6.97 5.28
CA VAL A 56 5.79 7.39 5.63
C VAL A 56 5.76 7.86 7.08
N LEU A 57 6.48 7.18 7.95
CA LEU A 57 6.58 7.50 9.37
C LEU A 57 7.67 8.52 9.66
N GLY A 58 8.81 8.36 8.99
CA GLY A 58 9.96 9.21 9.18
C GLY A 58 10.99 8.98 8.09
N TYR A 59 12.11 9.66 8.22
CA TYR A 59 13.23 9.55 7.28
C TYR A 59 14.53 10.03 7.94
N ASP A 60 15.64 9.59 7.39
CA ASP A 60 16.96 10.11 7.70
C ASP A 60 17.69 10.40 6.38
N LEU A 61 17.82 11.69 6.09
CA LEU A 61 18.52 12.27 4.95
C LEU A 61 19.68 13.13 5.44
N SER A 62 20.15 12.89 6.66
CA SER A 62 21.30 13.60 7.20
C SER A 62 22.58 13.13 6.51
N ASP A 63 23.46 14.08 6.21
CA ASP A 63 24.82 13.81 5.79
C ASP A 63 25.65 13.38 7.01
N SER A 64 25.55 12.10 7.37
CA SER A 64 26.29 11.54 8.51
C SER A 64 26.81 10.15 8.17
N ASP A 65 27.92 9.78 8.84
CA ASP A 65 28.49 8.43 8.72
C ASP A 65 27.62 7.36 9.41
N THR A 66 26.42 7.73 9.84
CA THR A 66 25.51 6.86 10.57
C THR A 66 24.11 6.94 10.02
N LEU A 67 23.59 5.82 9.51
CA LEU A 67 22.21 5.66 9.11
C LEU A 67 21.35 5.27 10.30
N TYR A 68 20.19 5.91 10.42
CA TYR A 68 19.17 5.50 11.38
C TYR A 68 18.11 4.63 10.72
N LEU A 69 17.71 3.59 11.44
CA LEU A 69 16.63 2.70 11.03
C LEU A 69 15.35 3.05 11.81
N HIS A 70 14.21 2.49 11.39
CA HIS A 70 12.91 2.81 11.99
C HIS A 70 12.80 2.54 13.51
N ASN A 71 13.65 1.69 14.07
CA ASN A 71 13.73 1.39 15.52
C ASN A 71 14.77 2.24 16.26
N GLN A 72 15.26 3.32 15.67
CA GLN A 72 16.32 4.19 16.19
C GLN A 72 17.71 3.52 16.32
N GLN A 73 17.86 2.31 15.80
CA GLN A 73 19.19 1.69 15.72
C GLN A 73 20.04 2.41 14.68
N GLN A 74 21.30 2.51 14.99
CA GLN A 74 22.32 3.15 14.17
C GLN A 74 23.08 2.08 13.39
N TYR A 75 23.38 2.39 12.15
CA TYR A 75 24.19 1.59 11.28
C TYR A 75 25.30 2.47 10.72
N ASP A 76 26.55 2.13 11.02
CA ASP A 76 27.71 2.89 10.54
C ASP A 76 27.92 2.66 9.05
N ILE A 77 27.97 3.75 8.30
CA ILE A 77 28.26 3.77 6.87
C ILE A 77 29.51 4.61 6.63
N THR A 78 30.16 4.37 5.51
CA THR A 78 31.20 5.27 5.05
C THR A 78 30.58 6.34 4.16
N SER A 79 30.56 7.58 4.61
CA SER A 79 30.11 8.71 3.80
C SER A 79 31.00 8.84 2.54
N VAL A 80 30.34 9.12 1.41
CA VAL A 80 31.05 9.26 0.12
C VAL A 80 31.90 10.51 0.09
N CYS A 81 31.57 11.50 0.93
CA CYS A 81 32.23 12.76 0.89
C CYS A 81 33.41 12.87 1.86
N PRO A 82 34.63 13.07 1.37
CA PRO A 82 35.78 13.32 2.23
C PRO A 82 35.65 14.69 2.92
N THR A 83 35.78 14.70 4.21
CA THR A 83 35.49 15.74 5.21
C THR A 83 35.98 17.18 4.97
N SER A 84 36.74 17.46 3.92
CA SER A 84 37.33 18.79 3.70
C SER A 84 36.64 19.68 2.67
N THR A 85 35.77 19.13 1.84
CA THR A 85 35.10 19.86 0.75
C THR A 85 33.59 19.78 0.79
N CYS A 86 33.02 19.03 1.72
CA CYS A 86 31.59 18.79 1.80
C CYS A 86 30.86 19.89 2.52
N LYS A 87 29.73 20.26 1.98
CA LYS A 87 28.80 21.15 2.66
C LYS A 87 27.90 20.28 3.57
N GLN A 88 27.86 20.62 4.82
CA GLN A 88 27.00 19.95 5.78
C GLN A 88 25.54 19.99 5.33
N GLY A 89 24.85 18.85 5.32
CA GLY A 89 23.47 18.72 4.90
C GLY A 89 23.26 18.58 3.39
N HIS A 90 24.32 18.56 2.59
CA HIS A 90 24.28 18.30 1.16
C HIS A 90 24.43 16.78 0.93
N LEU A 91 23.50 16.21 0.20
CA LEU A 91 23.57 14.80 -0.18
C LEU A 91 24.27 14.67 -1.53
N TYR A 92 25.32 13.88 -1.56
CA TYR A 92 26.11 13.63 -2.76
C TYR A 92 25.71 12.30 -3.41
N THR A 93 25.95 12.21 -4.70
CA THR A 93 25.78 10.97 -5.44
C THR A 93 26.56 9.84 -4.78
N GLY A 94 25.86 8.76 -4.40
CA GLY A 94 26.43 7.61 -3.70
C GLY A 94 26.20 7.61 -2.19
N ASP A 95 25.68 8.70 -1.61
CA ASP A 95 25.28 8.74 -0.21
C ASP A 95 24.07 7.82 0.05
N TYR A 96 23.94 7.41 1.31
CA TYR A 96 22.84 6.57 1.75
C TYR A 96 21.79 7.40 2.49
N ILE A 97 20.55 7.10 2.22
CA ILE A 97 19.41 7.69 2.92
C ILE A 97 18.44 6.62 3.35
N THR A 98 17.68 6.88 4.39
CA THR A 98 16.64 5.97 4.85
C THR A 98 15.27 6.63 4.91
N VAL A 99 14.25 5.83 4.62
CA VAL A 99 12.84 6.23 4.77
C VAL A 99 12.09 5.12 5.51
N PHE A 100 11.35 5.50 6.52
CA PHE A 100 10.60 4.57 7.36
C PHE A 100 9.16 4.48 6.88
N LEU A 101 8.73 3.27 6.57
CA LEU A 101 7.41 2.99 6.04
C LEU A 101 6.64 2.04 6.94
N THR A 102 5.33 2.22 7.00
CA THR A 102 4.40 1.23 7.55
C THR A 102 3.35 0.87 6.52
N ASN A 103 2.94 -0.38 6.55
CA ASN A 103 1.77 -0.83 5.82
C ASN A 103 0.57 -0.93 6.77
N ASP A 104 -0.25 0.11 6.80
CA ASP A 104 -1.48 0.16 7.59
C ASP A 104 -2.67 -0.49 6.86
N GLY A 105 -2.43 -1.05 5.68
CA GLY A 105 -3.42 -1.77 4.90
C GLY A 105 -3.70 -3.16 5.45
N SER A 106 -4.73 -3.81 4.92
CA SER A 106 -5.13 -5.17 5.28
C SER A 106 -4.43 -6.25 4.45
N ARG A 107 -3.66 -5.87 3.45
CA ARG A 107 -2.93 -6.76 2.55
C ARG A 107 -1.47 -6.40 2.43
N ARG A 108 -0.70 -7.35 1.91
CA ARG A 108 0.68 -7.11 1.48
C ARG A 108 0.72 -6.02 0.44
N ALA A 109 1.62 -5.08 0.61
CA ALA A 109 1.86 -4.02 -0.36
C ALA A 109 3.22 -4.26 -1.02
N THR A 110 3.21 -4.52 -2.32
CA THR A 110 4.44 -4.67 -3.12
C THR A 110 4.72 -3.34 -3.81
N LEU A 111 5.91 -2.80 -3.62
CA LEU A 111 6.34 -1.58 -4.28
C LEU A 111 6.72 -1.89 -5.74
N ALA A 112 6.00 -1.26 -6.67
CA ALA A 112 6.22 -1.43 -8.12
C ALA A 112 7.06 -0.31 -8.71
N ASP A 113 6.90 0.93 -8.23
CA ASP A 113 7.67 2.08 -8.69
C ASP A 113 8.01 2.96 -7.48
N VAL A 114 9.28 3.23 -7.30
CA VAL A 114 9.80 4.06 -6.23
C VAL A 114 10.60 5.19 -6.86
N ARG A 115 10.17 6.43 -6.60
CA ARG A 115 10.84 7.62 -7.12
C ARG A 115 11.24 8.53 -5.98
N PHE A 116 12.47 8.96 -6.04
CA PHE A 116 13.05 9.91 -5.12
C PHE A 116 13.73 11.04 -5.88
N GLY A 117 13.35 12.28 -5.60
CA GLY A 117 13.87 13.46 -6.31
C GLY A 117 13.60 13.46 -7.82
N GLY A 118 12.59 12.71 -8.31
CA GLY A 118 12.29 12.55 -9.73
C GLY A 118 12.95 11.34 -10.39
N THR A 119 14.01 10.79 -9.79
CA THR A 119 14.73 9.60 -10.27
C THR A 119 14.05 8.33 -9.81
N VAL A 120 13.98 7.33 -10.69
CA VAL A 120 13.41 6.00 -10.41
C VAL A 120 14.49 5.13 -9.79
N TYR A 121 14.16 4.48 -8.69
CA TYR A 121 15.02 3.53 -7.99
C TYR A 121 14.47 2.12 -8.17
N SER A 122 15.31 1.21 -8.59
CA SER A 122 14.96 -0.20 -8.71
C SER A 122 15.21 -0.95 -7.43
N TYR A 123 14.39 -1.97 -7.16
CA TYR A 123 14.60 -2.84 -6.02
C TYR A 123 15.84 -3.72 -6.24
N GLU A 124 16.73 -3.77 -5.27
CA GLU A 124 17.84 -4.70 -5.25
C GLU A 124 17.46 -5.91 -4.41
N GLN A 125 17.35 -7.03 -5.08
CA GLN A 125 17.00 -8.30 -4.43
C GLN A 125 18.13 -8.77 -3.51
N ALA A 126 17.77 -9.21 -2.31
CA ALA A 126 18.66 -9.88 -1.38
C ALA A 126 18.20 -11.32 -1.17
N ASP A 127 19.10 -12.18 -0.78
CA ASP A 127 18.76 -13.54 -0.38
C ASP A 127 18.09 -13.52 0.99
N GLU A 128 17.19 -14.50 1.23
CA GLU A 128 16.49 -14.61 2.51
C GLU A 128 17.49 -14.85 3.66
N GLY A 129 17.45 -13.97 4.65
CA GLY A 129 18.34 -14.06 5.81
C GLY A 129 19.70 -13.37 5.64
N ASP A 130 19.92 -12.70 4.53
CA ASP A 130 21.13 -11.88 4.35
C ASP A 130 21.20 -10.79 5.40
N ILE A 131 22.42 -10.62 5.91
CA ILE A 131 22.73 -9.49 6.80
C ILE A 131 22.86 -8.24 5.92
N PHE A 132 22.13 -7.20 6.27
CA PHE A 132 22.27 -5.92 5.58
C PHE A 132 23.67 -5.35 5.82
N THR A 133 24.37 -5.04 4.74
CA THR A 133 25.60 -4.24 4.74
C THR A 133 25.35 -3.02 3.85
N ALA A 134 25.80 -1.85 4.26
CA ALA A 134 25.59 -0.62 3.50
C ALA A 134 26.16 -0.72 2.07
N ASP A 135 27.32 -1.35 1.93
CA ASP A 135 27.96 -1.55 0.62
C ASP A 135 27.16 -2.48 -0.33
N ALA A 136 26.17 -3.18 0.21
CA ALA A 136 25.35 -4.10 -0.58
C ALA A 136 24.26 -3.40 -1.40
N VAL A 137 24.04 -2.08 -1.23
CA VAL A 137 23.10 -1.34 -2.07
C VAL A 137 23.84 -0.65 -3.19
N GLU A 138 23.52 -1.03 -4.43
CA GLU A 138 24.10 -0.38 -5.61
C GLU A 138 23.46 1.01 -5.85
N GLN A 139 24.22 1.88 -6.49
CA GLN A 139 23.76 3.24 -6.81
C GLN A 139 22.50 3.23 -7.70
N GLY A 140 21.52 4.06 -7.36
CA GLY A 140 20.23 4.10 -8.05
C GLY A 140 19.29 2.96 -7.68
N LYS A 141 19.62 2.22 -6.63
CA LYS A 141 18.78 1.13 -6.11
C LYS A 141 18.34 1.40 -4.68
N TYR A 142 17.39 0.60 -4.24
CA TYR A 142 16.94 0.56 -2.84
C TYR A 142 16.77 -0.86 -2.35
N ARG A 143 16.91 -1.04 -1.05
CA ARG A 143 16.56 -2.28 -0.33
C ARG A 143 15.57 -2.01 0.77
N ILE A 144 14.80 -3.03 1.14
CA ILE A 144 13.93 -3.03 2.31
C ILE A 144 14.68 -3.76 3.43
N VAL A 145 14.83 -3.08 4.55
CA VAL A 145 15.46 -3.63 5.74
C VAL A 145 14.41 -3.79 6.83
N ASN A 146 14.30 -5.00 7.34
CA ASN A 146 13.49 -5.33 8.52
C ASN A 146 14.41 -5.76 9.65
N ILE A 147 14.03 -5.44 10.89
CA ILE A 147 14.82 -5.82 12.05
C ILE A 147 14.37 -7.19 12.53
N ALA A 148 15.13 -8.21 12.17
CA ALA A 148 14.78 -9.58 12.52
C ALA A 148 15.06 -9.94 13.97
N ASN A 149 16.05 -9.31 14.63
CA ASN A 149 16.39 -9.65 16.02
C ASN A 149 17.22 -8.54 16.69
N ALA A 150 16.61 -7.85 17.66
CA ALA A 150 17.27 -6.76 18.40
C ALA A 150 18.45 -7.24 19.26
N THR A 151 18.57 -8.52 19.53
CA THR A 151 19.56 -9.07 20.47
C THR A 151 20.97 -9.18 19.88
N ASN A 152 21.09 -9.33 18.56
CA ASN A 152 22.38 -9.61 17.92
C ASN A 152 22.84 -8.53 16.93
N GLY A 153 22.12 -7.41 16.77
CA GLY A 153 22.49 -6.35 15.84
C GLY A 153 22.41 -6.75 14.36
N TYR A 154 21.80 -7.88 14.05
CA TYR A 154 21.62 -8.33 12.67
C TYR A 154 20.34 -7.76 12.07
N TYR A 155 20.47 -7.20 10.89
CA TYR A 155 19.35 -6.66 10.11
C TYR A 155 19.09 -7.60 8.96
N SER A 156 17.91 -8.23 8.92
CA SER A 156 17.58 -9.03 7.75
C SER A 156 17.03 -8.13 6.64
N THR A 157 17.49 -8.38 5.43
CA THR A 157 16.93 -7.78 4.23
C THR A 157 15.70 -8.55 3.80
N GLU A 158 14.68 -7.86 3.34
CA GLU A 158 13.52 -8.51 2.76
C GLU A 158 13.88 -9.03 1.36
N PRO A 159 13.56 -10.30 1.03
CA PRO A 159 13.90 -10.87 -0.27
C PRO A 159 13.09 -10.27 -1.42
N THR A 160 12.02 -9.55 -1.12
CA THR A 160 11.11 -8.95 -2.10
C THR A 160 10.76 -7.51 -1.70
N SER A 161 10.32 -6.72 -2.68
CA SER A 161 9.83 -5.35 -2.45
C SER A 161 8.44 -5.32 -1.78
N THR A 162 8.13 -6.29 -0.93
CA THR A 162 6.80 -6.49 -0.32
C THR A 162 6.83 -6.15 1.17
N ILE A 163 5.84 -5.39 1.62
CA ILE A 163 5.66 -4.98 3.00
C ILE A 163 4.40 -5.65 3.55
N GLU A 164 4.55 -6.48 4.57
CA GLU A 164 3.45 -7.18 5.23
C GLU A 164 2.54 -6.20 5.99
N PRO A 165 1.24 -6.53 6.16
CA PRO A 165 0.31 -5.71 6.95
C PRO A 165 0.81 -5.48 8.38
N GLY A 166 0.70 -4.25 8.86
CA GLY A 166 1.11 -3.86 10.21
C GLY A 166 2.61 -3.87 10.45
N LYS A 167 3.44 -4.08 9.43
CA LYS A 167 4.89 -4.04 9.56
C LYS A 167 5.43 -2.65 9.29
N VAL A 168 6.44 -2.29 10.07
CA VAL A 168 7.28 -1.12 9.85
C VAL A 168 8.59 -1.60 9.27
N VAL A 169 9.01 -0.99 8.18
CA VAL A 169 10.26 -1.32 7.47
C VAL A 169 11.04 -0.05 7.17
N THR A 170 12.33 -0.22 6.93
CA THR A 170 13.20 0.86 6.46
C THR A 170 13.55 0.61 5.00
N LEU A 171 13.28 1.58 4.14
CA LEU A 171 13.86 1.64 2.81
C LEU A 171 15.23 2.29 2.92
N VAL A 172 16.25 1.64 2.42
CA VAL A 172 17.62 2.18 2.32
C VAL A 172 17.90 2.43 0.83
N PHE A 173 18.24 3.66 0.50
CA PHE A 173 18.58 4.07 -0.86
C PHE A 173 20.05 4.43 -0.94
N LYS A 174 20.66 4.16 -2.09
CA LYS A 174 21.91 4.76 -2.48
C LYS A 174 21.64 5.74 -3.61
N ILE A 175 21.78 7.04 -3.32
CA ILE A 175 21.30 8.10 -4.21
C ILE A 175 22.14 8.21 -5.48
N ASN A 176 21.47 8.61 -6.57
CA ASN A 176 22.07 8.70 -7.90
C ASN A 176 22.36 10.13 -8.34
N ASP A 177 21.80 11.12 -7.66
CA ASP A 177 21.92 12.53 -8.02
C ASP A 177 22.25 13.37 -6.80
N ASP A 178 23.06 14.43 -7.00
CA ASP A 178 23.37 15.39 -5.96
C ASP A 178 22.13 16.20 -5.56
N MET A 179 21.92 16.37 -4.26
CA MET A 179 20.79 17.12 -3.72
C MET A 179 21.26 18.22 -2.79
N ARG A 180 20.74 19.43 -3.03
CA ARG A 180 21.13 20.62 -2.26
C ARG A 180 20.56 20.56 -0.85
N ASP A 181 21.28 21.19 0.08
CA ASP A 181 20.84 21.36 1.47
C ASP A 181 19.45 21.96 1.55
N ASN A 182 18.67 21.48 2.50
CA ASN A 182 17.32 21.98 2.78
C ASN A 182 16.37 21.95 1.57
N ALA A 183 16.71 21.24 0.49
CA ALA A 183 15.81 21.13 -0.66
C ALA A 183 14.65 20.20 -0.31
N PRO A 184 13.40 20.60 -0.58
CA PRO A 184 12.25 19.71 -0.48
C PRO A 184 12.32 18.68 -1.61
N ILE A 185 12.37 17.41 -1.25
CA ILE A 185 12.47 16.29 -2.18
C ILE A 185 11.17 15.50 -2.13
N GLN A 186 10.63 15.16 -3.28
CA GLN A 186 9.45 14.31 -3.35
C GLN A 186 9.85 12.84 -3.40
N LEU A 187 9.31 12.08 -2.45
CA LEU A 187 9.28 10.63 -2.48
C LEU A 187 7.90 10.20 -3.00
N LYS A 188 7.88 9.47 -4.09
CA LYS A 188 6.67 8.85 -4.64
C LYS A 188 6.80 7.34 -4.62
N LEU A 189 5.88 6.69 -3.96
CA LEU A 189 5.77 5.23 -3.88
C LEU A 189 4.52 4.79 -4.62
N THR A 190 4.65 3.83 -5.51
CA THR A 190 3.52 3.24 -6.23
C THR A 190 3.52 1.74 -5.96
N THR A 191 2.41 1.22 -5.48
CA THR A 191 2.26 -0.22 -5.25
C THR A 191 1.82 -0.95 -6.53
N SER A 192 1.96 -2.26 -6.55
CA SER A 192 1.50 -3.12 -7.65
C SER A 192 0.00 -3.00 -7.95
N ASN A 193 -0.80 -2.58 -6.95
CA ASN A 193 -2.23 -2.31 -7.09
C ASN A 193 -2.53 -0.86 -7.49
N SER A 194 -1.52 -0.13 -7.97
CA SER A 194 -1.63 1.26 -8.41
C SER A 194 -2.00 2.27 -7.31
N ALA A 195 -1.89 1.90 -6.03
CA ALA A 195 -1.98 2.88 -4.95
C ALA A 195 -0.72 3.75 -4.94
N VAL A 196 -0.90 5.05 -4.82
CA VAL A 196 0.19 6.02 -4.86
C VAL A 196 0.27 6.77 -3.54
N LYS A 197 1.45 6.79 -2.95
CA LYS A 197 1.79 7.64 -1.82
C LYS A 197 2.87 8.63 -2.23
N VAL A 198 2.62 9.90 -1.93
CA VAL A 198 3.61 10.96 -2.11
C VAL A 198 3.92 11.57 -0.75
N ALA A 199 5.18 11.70 -0.45
CA ALA A 199 5.67 12.39 0.74
C ALA A 199 6.74 13.41 0.33
N THR A 200 6.83 14.50 1.06
CA THR A 200 7.91 15.46 0.90
C THR A 200 8.87 15.30 2.07
N VAL A 201 10.12 15.07 1.78
CA VAL A 201 11.22 14.94 2.71
C VAL A 201 12.23 16.06 2.45
N GLN A 202 13.10 16.33 3.40
CA GLN A 202 14.03 17.47 3.27
C GLN A 202 15.47 16.94 3.34
N ALA A 203 16.28 17.32 2.35
CA ALA A 203 17.71 16.98 2.35
C ALA A 203 18.42 17.60 3.56
N GLY A 204 19.32 16.85 4.16
CA GLY A 204 20.06 17.27 5.35
C GLY A 204 19.28 17.18 6.66
N ASP A 205 18.00 16.73 6.63
CA ASP A 205 17.13 16.62 7.80
C ASP A 205 16.86 15.17 8.20
N ARG A 206 16.51 15.00 9.46
CA ARG A 206 16.09 13.73 10.03
C ARG A 206 14.79 13.89 10.80
N LYS A 207 13.82 13.08 10.45
CA LYS A 207 12.55 12.96 11.17
C LYS A 207 12.42 11.55 11.75
N SER A 208 12.50 11.46 13.06
CA SER A 208 12.26 10.19 13.79
C SER A 208 10.77 9.81 13.75
N THR A 209 10.51 8.53 13.87
CA THR A 209 9.15 7.96 14.03
C THR A 209 8.53 8.35 15.36
#